data_49fe9cca6085d7bb0caca7088e15ec8c
#
_entry.id   49fe9cca6085d7bb0caca7088e15ec8c
#
_cell.length_a   1.000
_cell.length_b   1.000
_cell.length_c   1.000
_cell.angle_alpha   90.00
_cell.angle_beta   90.00
_cell.angle_gamma   90.00
#
_symmetry.space_group_name_H-M   'P 1'
#
loop_
_entity.id
_entity.type
_entity.pdbx_description
1 polymer ?
#
loop_
_entity_poly.entity_id
_entity_poly.type
_entity_poly.pdbx_seq_one_letter_code
_entity_poly.pdbx_strand_id
1 'polypeptide(L)'
;MKVLLSPKGYEDIEKKVLAGERLSREDGLRLFACTDIAWLGALADHVRREKCGDIVYYNVNCHVNLTNICRAHCKFCAFGRDAEDSGAYEMTAA
;
A
#
# COMPACT_ATOMS: atom_id res chain seq x y z
N MET A 1 -18.41 17.84 -3.26
CA MET A 1 -17.96 16.97 -4.36
C MET A 1 -19.00 15.86 -4.54
N LYS A 2 -19.57 15.71 -5.73
CA LYS A 2 -20.48 14.61 -5.99
C LYS A 2 -19.62 13.37 -6.18
N VAL A 3 -19.48 12.58 -5.13
CA VAL A 3 -18.86 11.26 -5.24
C VAL A 3 -19.72 10.44 -6.21
N LEU A 4 -19.09 9.64 -7.06
CA LEU A 4 -19.78 8.67 -7.92
C LEU A 4 -20.82 7.92 -7.09
N LEU A 5 -21.96 7.60 -7.67
CA LEU A 5 -23.01 6.88 -6.96
C LEU A 5 -22.42 5.64 -6.28
N SER A 6 -22.63 5.54 -4.97
CA SER A 6 -22.15 4.41 -4.18
C SER A 6 -22.69 3.10 -4.73
N PRO A 7 -21.84 2.07 -4.92
CA PRO A 7 -22.33 0.76 -5.26
C PRO A 7 -23.33 0.26 -4.20
N LYS A 8 -24.33 -0.48 -4.63
CA LYS A 8 -25.37 -1.01 -3.73
C LYS A 8 -24.74 -1.82 -2.59
N GLY A 9 -25.05 -1.43 -1.35
CA GLY A 9 -24.57 -2.09 -0.16
C GLY A 9 -23.28 -1.50 0.43
N TYR A 10 -22.80 -0.34 -0.05
CA TYR A 10 -21.63 0.37 0.47
C TYR A 10 -21.93 1.79 0.95
N GLU A 11 -23.20 2.18 0.98
CA GLU A 11 -23.65 3.54 1.32
C GLU A 11 -23.28 3.93 2.77
N ASP A 12 -23.25 2.96 3.67
CA ASP A 12 -22.84 3.14 5.06
C ASP A 12 -21.33 3.45 5.18
N ILE A 13 -20.50 2.78 4.38
CA ILE A 13 -19.05 3.00 4.33
C ILE A 13 -18.75 4.38 3.75
N GLU A 14 -19.43 4.76 2.67
CA GLU A 14 -19.30 6.09 2.07
C GLU A 14 -19.61 7.18 3.10
N LYS A 15 -20.72 7.06 3.83
CA LYS A 15 -21.08 8.03 4.87
C LYS A 15 -20.01 8.17 5.95
N LYS A 16 -19.45 7.05 6.43
CA LYS A 16 -18.37 7.06 7.41
C LYS A 16 -17.15 7.79 6.86
N VAL A 17 -16.74 7.48 5.63
CA VAL A 17 -15.58 8.11 5.01
C VAL A 17 -15.76 9.62 4.84
N LEU A 18 -16.92 10.05 4.35
CA LEU A 18 -17.23 11.47 4.16
C LEU A 18 -17.37 12.23 5.49
N ALA A 19 -17.76 11.54 6.56
CA ALA A 19 -17.80 12.09 7.93
C ALA A 19 -16.43 12.06 8.64
N GLY A 20 -15.38 11.52 8.01
CA GLY A 20 -14.08 11.37 8.64
C GLY A 20 -14.03 10.30 9.73
N GLU A 21 -15.03 9.42 9.80
CA GLU A 21 -15.08 8.33 10.77
C GLU A 21 -14.12 7.21 10.40
N ARG A 22 -13.56 6.58 11.43
CA ARG A 22 -12.69 5.42 11.24
C ARG A 22 -13.48 4.20 10.81
N LEU A 23 -13.05 3.55 9.73
CA LEU A 23 -13.62 2.29 9.27
C LEU A 23 -13.27 1.13 10.20
N SER A 24 -14.21 0.20 10.38
CA SER A 24 -13.97 -1.04 11.10
C SER A 24 -13.19 -2.05 10.24
N ARG A 25 -12.76 -3.15 10.86
CA ARG A 25 -12.14 -4.26 10.14
C ARG A 25 -13.12 -4.88 9.13
N GLU A 26 -14.38 -5.00 9.50
CA GLU A 26 -15.45 -5.54 8.65
C GLU A 26 -15.69 -4.64 7.44
N ASP A 27 -15.71 -3.32 7.64
CA ASP A 27 -15.78 -2.35 6.53
C ASP A 27 -14.60 -2.54 5.57
N GLY A 28 -13.38 -2.73 6.11
CA GLY A 28 -12.19 -2.99 5.31
C GLY A 28 -12.30 -4.26 4.47
N LEU A 29 -12.79 -5.36 5.05
CA LEU A 29 -13.01 -6.62 4.31
C LEU A 29 -14.05 -6.46 3.19
N ARG A 30 -15.12 -5.70 3.43
CA ARG A 30 -16.12 -5.37 2.41
C ARG A 30 -15.50 -4.56 1.27
N LEU A 31 -14.64 -3.58 1.58
CA LEU A 31 -13.94 -2.80 0.56
C LEU A 31 -13.00 -3.66 -0.30
N PHE A 32 -12.32 -4.66 0.27
CA PHE A 32 -11.54 -5.63 -0.51
C PHE A 32 -12.38 -6.46 -1.48
N ALA A 33 -13.63 -6.72 -1.16
CA ALA A 33 -14.57 -7.42 -2.04
C ALA A 33 -15.23 -6.51 -3.09
N CYS A 34 -15.06 -5.20 -2.98
CA CYS A 34 -15.65 -4.24 -3.90
C CYS A 34 -14.93 -4.25 -5.25
N THR A 35 -15.67 -4.40 -6.33
CA THR A 35 -15.13 -4.40 -7.70
C THR A 35 -15.20 -3.03 -8.39
N ASP A 36 -15.89 -2.06 -7.80
CA ASP A 36 -15.96 -0.69 -8.33
C ASP A 36 -14.72 0.11 -7.95
N ILE A 37 -13.67 -0.06 -8.75
CA ILE A 37 -12.39 0.62 -8.55
C ILE A 37 -12.51 2.15 -8.67
N ALA A 38 -13.40 2.63 -9.52
CA ALA A 38 -13.60 4.07 -9.72
C ALA A 38 -14.19 4.71 -8.46
N TRP A 39 -15.19 4.10 -7.86
CA TRP A 39 -15.77 4.54 -6.59
C TRP A 39 -14.76 4.45 -5.44
N LEU A 40 -14.04 3.32 -5.30
CA LEU A 40 -12.97 3.16 -4.30
C LEU A 40 -11.89 4.24 -4.45
N GLY A 41 -11.47 4.51 -5.68
CA GLY A 41 -10.50 5.55 -5.97
C GLY A 41 -10.99 6.95 -5.60
N ALA A 42 -12.26 7.26 -5.85
CA ALA A 42 -12.86 8.54 -5.47
C ALA A 42 -12.91 8.72 -3.94
N LEU A 43 -13.26 7.67 -3.17
CA LEU A 43 -13.22 7.71 -1.71
C LEU A 43 -11.78 7.87 -1.18
N ALA A 44 -10.83 7.13 -1.74
CA ALA A 44 -9.43 7.24 -1.37
C ALA A 44 -8.86 8.64 -1.66
N ASP A 45 -9.20 9.22 -2.81
CA ASP A 45 -8.78 10.58 -3.18
C ASP A 45 -9.39 11.63 -2.25
N HIS A 46 -10.66 11.47 -1.85
CA HIS A 46 -11.29 12.34 -0.86
C HIS A 46 -10.49 12.34 0.45
N VAL A 47 -10.19 11.19 1.02
CA VAL A 47 -9.41 11.08 2.26
C VAL A 47 -8.00 11.65 2.10
N ARG A 48 -7.35 11.40 0.96
CA ARG A 48 -6.04 11.95 0.65
C ARG A 48 -6.07 13.48 0.65
N ARG A 49 -7.07 14.08 -0.02
CA ARG A 49 -7.20 15.55 -0.11
C ARG A 49 -7.46 16.18 1.24
N GLU A 50 -8.30 15.56 2.07
CA GLU A 50 -8.56 16.03 3.44
C GLU A 50 -7.28 16.03 4.31
N LYS A 51 -6.39 15.04 4.11
CA LYS A 51 -5.17 14.90 4.91
C LYS A 51 -3.97 15.68 4.37
N CYS A 52 -3.81 15.78 3.07
CA CYS A 52 -2.59 16.26 2.42
C CYS A 52 -2.84 17.41 1.43
N GLY A 53 -4.09 17.84 1.23
CA GLY A 53 -4.44 18.81 0.18
C GLY A 53 -4.09 18.26 -1.20
N ASP A 54 -3.61 19.14 -2.08
CA ASP A 54 -3.23 18.78 -3.45
C ASP A 54 -1.73 18.38 -3.58
N ILE A 55 -1.03 18.26 -2.44
CA ILE A 55 0.39 17.90 -2.44
C ILE A 55 0.53 16.38 -2.53
N VAL A 56 1.39 15.92 -3.44
CA VAL A 56 1.80 14.52 -3.58
C VAL A 56 3.32 14.45 -3.51
N TYR A 57 3.83 13.59 -2.63
CA TYR A 57 5.26 13.32 -2.53
C TYR A 57 5.59 12.02 -3.24
N TYR A 58 6.74 11.99 -3.90
CA TYR A 58 7.25 10.77 -4.51
C TYR A 58 8.77 10.69 -4.35
N ASN A 59 9.30 9.49 -4.40
CA ASN A 59 10.73 9.24 -4.38
C ASN A 59 11.22 8.80 -5.76
N VAL A 60 12.40 9.28 -6.14
CA VAL A 60 13.16 8.74 -7.26
C VAL A 60 14.37 8.04 -6.68
N ASN A 61 14.33 6.72 -6.65
CA ASN A 61 15.40 5.89 -6.11
C ASN A 61 15.61 4.64 -6.97
N CYS A 62 16.76 4.03 -6.82
CA CYS A 62 17.11 2.77 -7.44
C CYS A 62 17.73 1.87 -6.39
N HIS A 63 17.30 0.63 -6.31
CA HIS A 63 17.93 -0.37 -5.47
C HIS A 63 19.16 -0.93 -6.18
N VAL A 64 20.31 -0.87 -5.49
CA VAL A 64 21.57 -1.46 -5.96
C VAL A 64 22.02 -2.48 -4.91
N ASN A 65 21.52 -3.70 -5.05
CA ASN A 65 21.84 -4.81 -4.16
C ASN A 65 22.98 -5.64 -4.76
N LEU A 66 24.21 -5.29 -4.45
CA LEU A 66 25.41 -5.97 -4.98
C LEU A 66 25.55 -7.40 -4.49
N THR A 67 25.03 -7.70 -3.30
CA THR A 67 25.05 -9.03 -2.70
C THR A 67 23.88 -9.18 -1.72
N ASN A 68 23.40 -10.39 -1.51
CA ASN A 68 22.52 -10.72 -0.40
C ASN A 68 23.24 -11.48 0.73
N ILE A 69 24.55 -11.70 0.61
CA ILE A 69 25.35 -12.32 1.66
C ILE A 69 25.52 -11.33 2.81
N CYS A 70 24.94 -11.63 3.97
CA CYS A 70 24.90 -10.69 5.09
C CYS A 70 25.05 -11.41 6.42
N ARG A 71 25.96 -10.92 7.27
CA ARG A 71 26.24 -11.45 8.60
C ARG A 71 25.30 -10.94 9.70
N ALA A 72 24.44 -9.97 9.39
CA ALA A 72 23.63 -9.31 10.41
C ALA A 72 22.47 -10.17 10.94
N HIS A 73 22.00 -11.15 10.18
CA HIS A 73 20.92 -12.09 10.53
C HIS A 73 19.69 -11.43 11.17
N CYS A 74 19.28 -10.26 10.64
CA CYS A 74 18.14 -9.51 11.16
C CYS A 74 16.86 -10.35 11.06
N LYS A 75 16.13 -10.49 12.15
CA LYS A 75 14.90 -11.31 12.22
C LYS A 75 13.82 -10.90 11.21
N PHE A 76 13.80 -9.65 10.83
CA PHE A 76 12.83 -9.10 9.87
C PHE A 76 13.27 -9.25 8.41
N CYS A 77 14.54 -9.58 8.14
CA CYS A 77 15.10 -9.61 6.81
C CYS A 77 14.90 -10.98 6.15
N ALA A 78 14.07 -11.03 5.10
CA ALA A 78 13.90 -12.23 4.27
C ALA A 78 14.92 -12.30 3.11
N PHE A 79 15.70 -11.23 2.90
CA PHE A 79 16.63 -11.10 1.77
C PHE A 79 18.02 -11.67 2.06
N GLY A 80 18.53 -11.47 3.28
CA GLY A 80 19.87 -11.94 3.69
C GLY A 80 20.06 -13.45 3.59
N ARG A 81 21.24 -13.86 3.20
CA ARG A 81 21.68 -15.27 3.09
C ARG A 81 23.08 -15.41 3.68
N ASP A 82 23.41 -16.61 4.14
CA ASP A 82 24.79 -17.02 4.34
C ASP A 82 25.44 -17.42 3.00
N ALA A 83 26.75 -17.36 2.91
CA ALA A 83 27.46 -17.60 1.64
C ALA A 83 27.16 -19.01 1.05
N GLU A 84 26.89 -19.98 1.92
CA GLU A 84 26.60 -21.38 1.55
C GLU A 84 25.12 -21.62 1.24
N ASP A 85 24.25 -20.63 1.48
CA ASP A 85 22.82 -20.79 1.30
C ASP A 85 22.41 -20.83 -0.17
N SER A 86 21.38 -21.62 -0.45
CA SER A 86 20.72 -21.58 -1.76
C SER A 86 20.18 -20.18 -2.04
N GLY A 87 20.51 -19.63 -3.21
CA GLY A 87 20.11 -18.30 -3.61
C GLY A 87 21.03 -17.17 -3.09
N ALA A 88 22.15 -17.51 -2.42
CA ALA A 88 23.21 -16.53 -2.15
C ALA A 88 23.84 -16.06 -3.47
N TYR A 89 24.09 -14.75 -3.57
CA TYR A 89 24.71 -14.19 -4.75
C TYR A 89 25.61 -13.00 -4.41
N GLU A 90 26.60 -12.80 -5.25
CA GLU A 90 27.43 -11.60 -5.29
C GLU A 90 27.58 -11.15 -6.75
N MET A 91 27.34 -9.88 -7.04
CA MET A 91 27.49 -9.32 -8.36
C MET A 91 28.96 -8.94 -8.60
N THR A 92 29.51 -9.39 -9.71
CA THR A 92 30.84 -8.99 -10.15
C THR A 92 30.76 -7.79 -11.10
N ALA A 93 31.72 -6.89 -11.05
CA ALA A 93 31.88 -5.88 -12.07
C ALA A 93 32.26 -6.57 -13.39
N ALA A 94 31.47 -6.33 -14.45
CA ALA A 94 31.79 -6.81 -15.79
C ALA A 94 32.79 -5.90 -16.45
#